data_11e92fa5d32e15075081fcaa1994c8b2
#
_entry.id   11e92fa5d32e15075081fcaa1994c8b2
#
_cell.length_a   1.000
_cell.length_b   1.000
_cell.length_c   1.000
_cell.angle_alpha   90.00
_cell.angle_beta   90.00
_cell.angle_gamma   90.00
#
_symmetry.space_group_name_H-M   'P 1'
#
loop_
_entity.id
_entity.type
_entity.pdbx_description
1 polymer ?
#
loop_
_entity_poly.entity_id
_entity_poly.type
_entity_poly.pdbx_seq_one_letter_code
_entity_poly.pdbx_strand_id
1 'polypeptide(L)'
;MTGPRYTPLVASLPAAVPFVGPETQERALGKQFRCRLGANESVFGPSPKVIAAMANAACETWMYGDPENYELRNSIAKHEGVAPENVIVGEGIDGLLGYLVRMCTSAGEAIVTSDGAYPTFNYHVAGFEGNLHKVAYREDAEDPAALLDKAQKTGAK
;
A
#
# COMPACT_ATOMS: atom_id res chain seq x y z
N MET A 1 -12.19 15.52 30.18
CA MET A 1 -12.09 14.10 29.74
C MET A 1 -10.71 13.91 29.14
N THR A 2 -9.91 13.06 29.71
CA THR A 2 -8.61 12.70 29.13
C THR A 2 -8.88 11.81 27.92
N GLY A 3 -8.42 12.23 26.73
CA GLY A 3 -8.53 11.45 25.50
C GLY A 3 -7.79 10.09 25.58
N PRO A 4 -7.83 9.29 24.52
CA PRO A 4 -7.10 8.03 24.45
C PRO A 4 -5.60 8.22 24.75
N ARG A 5 -4.98 7.23 25.42
CA ARG A 5 -3.53 7.23 25.63
C ARG A 5 -2.83 6.72 24.38
N TYR A 6 -2.38 7.62 23.54
CA TYR A 6 -1.53 7.29 22.40
C TYR A 6 -0.06 7.15 22.83
N THR A 7 0.68 6.33 22.10
CA THR A 7 2.14 6.34 22.18
C THR A 7 2.71 7.65 21.65
N PRO A 8 3.92 8.09 22.03
CA PRO A 8 4.54 9.29 21.48
C PRO A 8 4.61 9.26 19.94
N LEU A 9 4.92 8.10 19.37
CA LEU A 9 4.94 7.90 17.92
C LEU A 9 3.57 8.20 17.30
N VAL A 10 2.50 7.55 17.77
CA VAL A 10 1.15 7.75 17.22
C VAL A 10 0.69 9.20 17.41
N ALA A 11 1.03 9.83 18.53
CA ALA A 11 0.70 11.23 18.78
C ALA A 11 1.44 12.21 17.84
N SER A 12 2.59 11.83 17.29
CA SER A 12 3.38 12.64 16.35
C SER A 12 2.95 12.48 14.88
N LEU A 13 2.18 11.43 14.56
CA LEU A 13 1.75 11.18 13.19
C LEU A 13 0.71 12.22 12.74
N PRO A 14 0.69 12.59 11.44
CA PRO A 14 -0.35 13.46 10.90
C PRO A 14 -1.74 12.88 11.14
N ALA A 15 -2.68 13.70 11.59
CA ALA A 15 -4.08 13.33 11.74
C ALA A 15 -4.80 13.14 10.39
N ALA A 16 -4.19 13.59 9.30
CA ALA A 16 -4.76 13.48 7.96
C ALA A 16 -4.48 12.10 7.36
N VAL A 17 -5.49 11.52 6.71
CA VAL A 17 -5.32 10.30 5.92
C VAL A 17 -4.44 10.56 4.69
N PRO A 18 -3.50 9.66 4.34
CA PRO A 18 -2.60 9.85 3.21
C PRO A 18 -3.31 9.78 1.86
N PHE A 19 -4.46 9.13 1.80
CA PHE A 19 -5.30 9.03 0.61
C PHE A 19 -6.72 9.50 0.90
N VAL A 20 -7.20 10.49 0.14
CA VAL A 20 -8.58 10.99 0.21
C VAL A 20 -9.36 10.44 -0.98
N GLY A 21 -10.22 9.47 -0.72
CA GLY A 21 -11.04 8.82 -1.74
C GLY A 21 -12.00 9.78 -2.44
N PRO A 22 -12.43 9.42 -3.67
CA PRO A 22 -13.35 10.26 -4.45
C PRO A 22 -14.66 10.54 -3.73
N GLU A 23 -15.17 9.61 -2.94
CA GLU A 23 -16.41 9.77 -2.16
C GLU A 23 -16.31 10.92 -1.15
N THR A 24 -15.17 11.06 -0.50
CA THR A 24 -14.92 12.17 0.45
C THR A 24 -14.87 13.50 -0.27
N GLN A 25 -14.22 13.52 -1.44
CA GLN A 25 -14.14 14.72 -2.28
C GLN A 25 -15.52 15.08 -2.83
N GLU A 26 -16.31 14.12 -3.31
CA GLU A 26 -17.68 14.33 -3.79
C GLU A 26 -18.59 14.89 -2.68
N ARG A 27 -18.48 14.35 -1.45
CA ARG A 27 -19.22 14.89 -0.30
C ARG A 27 -18.83 16.34 -0.01
N ALA A 28 -17.54 16.67 -0.04
CA ALA A 28 -17.07 18.03 0.19
C ALA A 28 -17.51 19.00 -0.92
N LEU A 29 -17.60 18.55 -2.16
CA LEU A 29 -18.03 19.33 -3.31
C LEU A 29 -19.57 19.42 -3.44
N GLY A 30 -20.32 18.57 -2.73
CA GLY A 30 -21.78 18.46 -2.87
C GLY A 30 -22.25 17.93 -4.22
N LYS A 31 -21.38 17.26 -4.98
CA LYS A 31 -21.69 16.71 -6.31
C LYS A 31 -20.80 15.50 -6.64
N GLN A 32 -21.32 14.62 -7.47
CA GLN A 32 -20.55 13.50 -8.02
C GLN A 32 -19.58 13.96 -9.12
N PHE A 33 -18.46 13.26 -9.24
CA PHE A 33 -17.55 13.43 -10.36
C PHE A 33 -18.19 12.94 -11.67
N ARG A 34 -17.96 13.67 -12.75
CA ARG A 34 -18.36 13.22 -14.10
C ARG A 34 -17.50 12.04 -14.57
N CYS A 35 -16.30 11.93 -14.07
CA CYS A 35 -15.35 10.87 -14.38
C CYS A 35 -14.42 10.67 -13.18
N ARG A 36 -14.16 9.41 -12.81
CA ARG A 36 -13.22 9.02 -11.77
C ARG A 36 -11.98 8.45 -12.43
N LEU A 37 -10.89 9.22 -12.48
CA LEU A 37 -9.62 8.84 -13.08
C LEU A 37 -8.51 8.67 -12.03
N GLY A 38 -8.79 9.01 -10.79
CA GLY A 38 -7.88 8.78 -9.65
C GLY A 38 -7.96 7.35 -9.15
N ALA A 39 -7.05 6.99 -8.26
CA ALA A 39 -6.95 5.69 -7.58
C ALA A 39 -6.62 4.50 -8.50
N ASN A 40 -6.39 4.69 -9.79
CA ASN A 40 -6.05 3.63 -10.77
C ASN A 40 -7.05 2.45 -10.80
N GLU A 41 -8.32 2.72 -10.54
CA GLU A 41 -9.39 1.73 -10.61
C GLU A 41 -9.65 1.28 -12.05
N SER A 42 -9.89 -0.03 -12.23
CA SER A 42 -10.29 -0.57 -13.52
C SER A 42 -11.76 -0.25 -13.81
N VAL A 43 -12.01 0.68 -14.71
CA VAL A 43 -13.37 1.06 -15.13
C VAL A 43 -14.09 -0.05 -15.91
N PHE A 44 -13.38 -1.08 -16.35
CA PHE A 44 -13.98 -2.24 -17.03
C PHE A 44 -14.65 -3.20 -16.07
N GLY A 45 -14.39 -3.07 -14.75
CA GLY A 45 -14.93 -3.96 -13.74
C GLY A 45 -14.36 -5.38 -13.77
N PRO A 46 -14.86 -6.27 -12.91
CA PRO A 46 -14.43 -7.66 -12.87
C PRO A 46 -15.00 -8.48 -14.03
N SER A 47 -14.32 -9.57 -14.41
CA SER A 47 -14.83 -10.47 -15.44
C SER A 47 -16.12 -11.15 -14.99
N PRO A 48 -17.02 -11.55 -15.92
CA PRO A 48 -18.23 -12.29 -15.58
C PRO A 48 -17.95 -13.59 -14.81
N LYS A 49 -16.84 -14.26 -15.08
CA LYS A 49 -16.41 -15.46 -14.33
C LYS A 49 -16.10 -15.15 -12.88
N VAL A 50 -15.43 -14.02 -12.59
CA VAL A 50 -15.15 -13.58 -11.23
C VAL A 50 -16.44 -13.26 -10.50
N ILE A 51 -17.37 -12.53 -11.13
CA ILE A 51 -18.67 -12.21 -10.55
C ILE A 51 -19.42 -13.48 -10.15
N ALA A 52 -19.48 -14.48 -11.05
CA ALA A 52 -20.13 -15.75 -10.77
C ALA A 52 -19.44 -16.52 -9.62
N ALA A 53 -18.12 -16.57 -9.60
CA ALA A 53 -17.36 -17.23 -8.54
C ALA A 53 -17.60 -16.57 -7.17
N MET A 54 -17.62 -15.26 -7.10
CA MET A 54 -17.91 -14.50 -5.86
C MET A 54 -19.35 -14.77 -5.38
N ALA A 55 -20.33 -14.77 -6.29
CA ALA A 55 -21.71 -15.06 -5.95
C ALA A 55 -21.88 -16.48 -5.38
N ASN A 56 -21.20 -17.47 -5.96
CA ASN A 56 -21.23 -18.85 -5.48
C ASN A 56 -20.55 -19.00 -4.09
N ALA A 57 -19.45 -18.30 -3.86
CA ALA A 57 -18.73 -18.37 -2.59
C ALA A 57 -19.39 -17.54 -1.47
N ALA A 58 -20.33 -16.66 -1.79
CA ALA A 58 -20.95 -15.75 -0.81
C ALA A 58 -21.59 -16.46 0.39
N CYS A 59 -22.15 -17.66 0.19
CA CYS A 59 -22.76 -18.45 1.27
C CYS A 59 -21.74 -19.03 2.26
N GLU A 60 -20.45 -19.04 1.91
CA GLU A 60 -19.36 -19.58 2.73
C GLU A 60 -18.55 -18.50 3.47
N THR A 61 -18.85 -17.22 3.24
CA THR A 61 -18.10 -16.07 3.82
C THR A 61 -18.23 -15.94 5.34
N TRP A 62 -19.07 -16.74 5.98
CA TRP A 62 -19.14 -16.83 7.43
C TRP A 62 -17.97 -17.63 8.03
N MET A 63 -17.26 -18.41 7.25
CA MET A 63 -16.06 -19.13 7.67
C MET A 63 -14.81 -18.24 7.52
N TYR A 64 -13.82 -18.48 8.39
CA TYR A 64 -12.49 -17.93 8.12
C TYR A 64 -11.93 -18.55 6.85
N GLY A 65 -11.25 -17.73 6.04
CA GLY A 65 -10.49 -18.22 4.91
C GLY A 65 -9.29 -19.08 5.34
N ASP A 66 -8.69 -19.75 4.37
CA ASP A 66 -7.44 -20.48 4.56
C ASP A 66 -6.32 -19.53 4.99
N PRO A 67 -5.77 -19.66 6.22
CA PRO A 67 -4.73 -18.74 6.72
C PRO A 67 -3.41 -18.84 5.93
N GLU A 68 -3.17 -19.95 5.23
CA GLU A 68 -2.00 -20.12 4.38
C GLU A 68 -2.20 -19.57 2.97
N ASN A 69 -3.45 -19.26 2.57
CA ASN A 69 -3.81 -18.85 1.21
C ASN A 69 -3.25 -19.80 0.15
N TYR A 70 -3.27 -21.13 0.44
CA TYR A 70 -2.55 -22.14 -0.32
C TYR A 70 -2.92 -22.14 -1.81
N GLU A 71 -4.18 -22.22 -2.14
CA GLU A 71 -4.64 -22.26 -3.53
C GLU A 71 -4.35 -20.98 -4.29
N LEU A 72 -4.55 -19.82 -3.63
CA LEU A 72 -4.28 -18.51 -4.22
C LEU A 72 -2.79 -18.34 -4.50
N ARG A 73 -1.92 -18.66 -3.54
CA ARG A 73 -0.47 -18.59 -3.69
C ARG A 73 0.04 -19.50 -4.81
N ASN A 74 -0.45 -20.74 -4.88
CA ASN A 74 -0.08 -21.67 -5.96
C ASN A 74 -0.57 -21.19 -7.33
N SER A 75 -1.76 -20.60 -7.41
CA SER A 75 -2.29 -20.05 -8.66
C SER A 75 -1.46 -18.87 -9.15
N ILE A 76 -1.09 -17.95 -8.26
CA ILE A 76 -0.21 -16.82 -8.59
C ILE A 76 1.17 -17.32 -9.00
N ALA A 77 1.78 -18.21 -8.21
CA ALA A 77 3.09 -18.77 -8.48
C ALA A 77 3.18 -19.44 -9.86
N LYS A 78 2.14 -20.21 -10.22
CA LYS A 78 2.03 -20.84 -11.55
C LYS A 78 1.91 -19.78 -12.65
N HIS A 79 1.15 -18.70 -12.42
CA HIS A 79 0.98 -17.64 -13.41
C HIS A 79 2.26 -16.87 -13.65
N GLU A 80 2.98 -16.54 -12.58
CA GLU A 80 4.20 -15.76 -12.61
C GLU A 80 5.47 -16.59 -12.89
N GLY A 81 5.36 -17.93 -12.92
CA GLY A 81 6.50 -18.82 -13.15
C GLY A 81 7.52 -18.85 -12.01
N VAL A 82 7.05 -18.65 -10.77
CA VAL A 82 7.87 -18.69 -9.55
C VAL A 82 7.42 -19.82 -8.62
N ALA A 83 8.19 -20.11 -7.58
CA ALA A 83 7.78 -21.07 -6.56
C ALA A 83 6.77 -20.43 -5.58
N PRO A 84 5.79 -21.19 -5.01
CA PRO A 84 4.80 -20.65 -4.08
C PRO A 84 5.39 -19.96 -2.85
N GLU A 85 6.60 -20.35 -2.44
CA GLU A 85 7.35 -19.74 -1.34
C GLU A 85 7.77 -18.31 -1.63
N ASN A 86 7.81 -17.92 -2.90
CA ASN A 86 8.12 -16.56 -3.34
C ASN A 86 6.88 -15.68 -3.49
N VAL A 87 5.70 -16.16 -3.07
CA VAL A 87 4.44 -15.43 -3.14
C VAL A 87 3.94 -15.12 -1.74
N ILE A 88 3.73 -13.84 -1.47
CA ILE A 88 3.05 -13.36 -0.27
C ILE A 88 1.74 -12.67 -0.66
N VAL A 89 0.70 -12.88 0.13
CA VAL A 89 -0.63 -12.27 -0.05
C VAL A 89 -0.99 -11.49 1.21
N GLY A 90 -1.67 -10.36 1.03
CA GLY A 90 -2.07 -9.50 2.14
C GLY A 90 -3.24 -8.60 1.75
N GLU A 91 -3.52 -7.60 2.56
CA GLU A 91 -4.62 -6.64 2.40
C GLU A 91 -4.30 -5.61 1.32
N GLY A 92 -4.08 -6.08 0.11
CA GLY A 92 -3.67 -5.25 -1.02
C GLY A 92 -2.23 -4.73 -0.86
N ILE A 93 -1.84 -3.82 -1.77
CA ILE A 93 -0.48 -3.27 -1.78
C ILE A 93 -0.16 -2.47 -0.51
N ASP A 94 -1.14 -1.84 0.10
CA ASP A 94 -0.94 -1.06 1.33
C ASP A 94 -0.46 -1.94 2.49
N GLY A 95 -1.16 -3.03 2.78
CA GLY A 95 -0.74 -3.97 3.82
C GLY A 95 0.64 -4.57 3.53
N LEU A 96 0.89 -4.94 2.28
CA LEU A 96 2.18 -5.52 1.85
C LEU A 96 3.33 -4.52 2.00
N LEU A 97 3.14 -3.25 1.67
CA LEU A 97 4.14 -2.19 1.90
C LEU A 97 4.43 -2.00 3.40
N GLY A 98 3.39 -2.07 4.24
CA GLY A 98 3.55 -2.04 5.69
C GLY A 98 4.40 -3.20 6.20
N TYR A 99 4.15 -4.43 5.73
CA TYR A 99 4.96 -5.59 6.08
C TYR A 99 6.41 -5.44 5.61
N LEU A 100 6.61 -4.94 4.37
CA LEU A 100 7.95 -4.70 3.82
C LEU A 100 8.75 -3.73 4.70
N VAL A 101 8.17 -2.59 5.04
CA VAL A 101 8.81 -1.60 5.93
C VAL A 101 9.13 -2.24 7.29
N ARG A 102 8.17 -2.93 7.89
CA ARG A 102 8.36 -3.58 9.19
C ARG A 102 9.46 -4.65 9.19
N MET A 103 9.59 -5.41 8.10
CA MET A 103 10.60 -6.47 7.99
C MET A 103 12.00 -5.95 7.71
N CYS A 104 12.10 -4.85 6.95
CA CYS A 104 13.37 -4.39 6.40
C CYS A 104 13.94 -3.16 7.11
N THR A 105 13.20 -2.54 8.04
CA THR A 105 13.59 -1.25 8.63
C THR A 105 13.44 -1.28 10.13
N SER A 106 14.50 -0.90 10.83
CA SER A 106 14.48 -0.59 12.27
C SER A 106 14.20 0.90 12.48
N ALA A 107 13.78 1.26 13.71
CA ALA A 107 13.57 2.66 14.08
C ALA A 107 14.82 3.52 13.81
N GLY A 108 14.64 4.63 13.13
CA GLY A 108 15.71 5.58 12.76
C GLY A 108 16.54 5.19 11.53
N GLU A 109 16.37 3.98 10.97
CA GLU A 109 17.08 3.60 9.73
C GLU A 109 16.56 4.39 8.52
N ALA A 110 17.49 4.71 7.62
CA ALA A 110 17.19 5.46 6.41
C ALA A 110 16.44 4.62 5.39
N ILE A 111 15.39 5.21 4.82
CA ILE A 111 14.66 4.69 3.66
C ILE A 111 14.66 5.76 2.59
N VAL A 112 14.86 5.38 1.34
CA VAL A 112 14.85 6.30 0.19
C VAL A 112 13.66 6.00 -0.71
N THR A 113 12.97 7.05 -1.14
CA THR A 113 11.87 6.99 -2.10
C THR A 113 11.86 8.22 -2.98
N SER A 114 11.07 8.20 -4.04
CA SER A 114 10.84 9.39 -4.86
C SER A 114 9.86 10.36 -4.19
N ASP A 115 10.09 11.66 -4.40
CA ASP A 115 9.16 12.70 -3.94
C ASP A 115 7.98 12.79 -4.91
N GLY A 116 6.86 12.27 -4.51
CA GLY A 116 5.70 12.04 -5.37
C GLY A 116 5.33 10.57 -5.52
N ALA A 117 6.15 9.65 -4.99
CA ALA A 117 5.79 8.24 -4.88
C ALA A 117 4.53 8.02 -4.02
N TYR A 118 4.04 6.80 -4.05
CA TYR A 118 2.79 6.40 -3.39
C TYR A 118 2.74 6.82 -1.91
N PRO A 119 1.83 7.70 -1.51
CA PRO A 119 1.91 8.39 -0.21
C PRO A 119 1.70 7.46 0.99
N THR A 120 0.97 6.34 0.84
CA THR A 120 0.78 5.38 1.93
C THR A 120 2.06 4.66 2.32
N PHE A 121 3.00 4.46 1.40
CA PHE A 121 4.35 3.98 1.74
C PHE A 121 5.04 4.91 2.75
N ASN A 122 4.99 6.22 2.50
CA ASN A 122 5.58 7.21 3.41
C ASN A 122 4.94 7.17 4.80
N TYR A 123 3.63 6.89 4.85
CA TYR A 123 2.89 6.73 6.10
C TYR A 123 3.34 5.49 6.88
N HIS A 124 3.57 4.36 6.19
CA HIS A 124 4.14 3.17 6.81
C HIS A 124 5.55 3.43 7.35
N VAL A 125 6.40 4.09 6.58
CA VAL A 125 7.76 4.46 7.03
C VAL A 125 7.70 5.29 8.31
N ALA A 126 6.87 6.31 8.34
CA ALA A 126 6.67 7.13 9.54
C ALA A 126 6.10 6.32 10.71
N GLY A 127 5.14 5.42 10.44
CA GLY A 127 4.49 4.57 11.44
C GLY A 127 5.40 3.53 12.08
N PHE A 128 6.51 3.20 11.43
CA PHE A 128 7.56 2.32 11.96
C PHE A 128 8.86 3.05 12.34
N GLU A 129 8.77 4.37 12.54
CA GLU A 129 9.90 5.24 12.94
C GLU A 129 11.07 5.24 11.93
N GLY A 130 10.85 4.88 10.67
CA GLY A 130 11.86 4.98 9.62
C GLY A 130 12.18 6.44 9.29
N ASN A 131 13.43 6.69 8.90
CA ASN A 131 13.89 8.01 8.48
C ASN A 131 13.79 8.14 6.95
N LEU A 132 12.75 8.80 6.46
CA LEU A 132 12.43 8.89 5.04
C LEU A 132 13.25 9.97 4.34
N HIS A 133 14.02 9.60 3.35
CA HIS A 133 14.75 10.50 2.44
C HIS A 133 14.09 10.47 1.06
N LYS A 134 13.80 11.64 0.52
CA LYS A 134 13.13 11.78 -0.77
C LYS A 134 14.07 12.27 -1.86
N VAL A 135 13.82 11.81 -3.08
CA VAL A 135 14.50 12.23 -4.30
C VAL A 135 13.45 12.78 -5.27
N ALA A 136 13.67 13.96 -5.81
CA ALA A 136 12.75 14.54 -6.78
C ALA A 136 12.72 13.72 -8.07
N TYR A 137 11.58 13.74 -8.74
CA TYR A 137 11.45 13.23 -10.10
C TYR A 137 12.33 14.02 -11.06
N ARG A 138 12.80 13.37 -12.09
CA ARG A 138 13.51 13.99 -13.21
C ARG A 138 12.65 13.85 -14.46
N GLU A 139 12.28 14.97 -15.05
CA GLU A 139 11.42 14.99 -16.25
C GLU A 139 10.11 14.18 -16.06
N ASP A 140 9.47 14.39 -14.91
CA ASP A 140 8.24 13.71 -14.47
C ASP A 140 8.35 12.17 -14.35
N ALA A 141 9.56 11.63 -14.22
CA ALA A 141 9.85 10.22 -14.05
C ALA A 141 10.74 9.95 -12.83
N GLU A 142 10.71 8.73 -12.37
CA GLU A 142 11.64 8.24 -11.35
C GLU A 142 13.09 8.36 -11.86
N ASP A 143 14.01 8.77 -10.98
CA ASP A 143 15.44 8.80 -11.27
C ASP A 143 16.18 7.70 -10.47
N PRO A 144 16.35 6.51 -11.05
CA PRO A 144 17.00 5.39 -10.35
C PRO A 144 18.46 5.69 -9.94
N ALA A 145 19.16 6.49 -10.72
CA ALA A 145 20.55 6.85 -10.40
C ALA A 145 20.61 7.76 -9.18
N ALA A 146 19.73 8.74 -9.09
CA ALA A 146 19.64 9.63 -7.93
C ALA A 146 19.12 8.91 -6.67
N LEU A 147 18.20 7.95 -6.84
CA LEU A 147 17.73 7.10 -5.74
C LEU A 147 18.88 6.25 -5.17
N LEU A 148 19.68 5.62 -6.04
CA LEU A 148 20.83 4.82 -5.62
C LEU A 148 21.91 5.67 -4.94
N ASP A 149 22.25 6.82 -5.51
CA ASP A 149 23.19 7.78 -4.90
C ASP A 149 22.72 8.23 -3.53
N LYS A 150 21.43 8.55 -3.40
CA LYS A 150 20.83 8.92 -2.12
C LYS A 150 20.91 7.79 -1.11
N ALA A 151 20.59 6.56 -1.53
CA ALA A 151 20.67 5.38 -0.67
C ALA A 151 22.09 5.15 -0.16
N GLN A 152 23.10 5.24 -1.03
CA GLN A 152 24.51 5.13 -0.64
C GLN A 152 24.95 6.21 0.36
N LYS A 153 24.53 7.45 0.13
CA LYS A 153 24.87 8.60 1.01
C LYS A 153 24.20 8.51 2.38
N THR A 154 23.02 7.94 2.47
CA THR A 154 22.25 7.83 3.73
C THR A 154 22.45 6.51 4.44
N GLY A 155 23.09 5.53 3.80
CA GLY A 155 23.21 4.17 4.31
C GLY A 155 21.87 3.40 4.30
N ALA A 156 20.93 3.82 3.44
CA ALA A 156 19.66 3.10 3.28
C ALA A 156 19.89 1.69 2.72
N LYS A 157 19.08 0.75 3.21
CA LYS A 157 19.13 -0.67 2.82
C LYS A 157 18.14 -0.98 1.70
#